data_7a22f64a1d67d703aac13d03bf009e5b
#
_entry.id   7a22f64a1d67d703aac13d03bf009e5b
#
_cell.length_a   1.000
_cell.length_b   1.000
_cell.length_c   1.000
_cell.angle_alpha   90.00
_cell.angle_beta   90.00
_cell.angle_gamma   90.00
#
_symmetry.space_group_name_H-M   'P 1'
#
loop_
_entity.id
_entity.type
_entity.pdbx_description
1 polymer ?
#
loop_
_entity_poly.entity_id
_entity_poly.type
_entity_poly.pdbx_seq_one_letter_code
_entity_poly.pdbx_strand_id
1 'polypeptide(L)'
;MIEAVKALVAAALPNAEVKRNLDKPERIPPGGLVIVRDGDPGEPDVLLSPLTYVYEHRIPLEIAAFPSSTLSREEALDAMLTEIGAAVAAARTLGGLCEFLDVEAPTSDDLEIAGAASGRWADAAIVASYSTTNPLT
;
A
#
# COMPACT_ATOMS: atom_id res chain seq x y z
N MET A 1 -8.63 7.21 -6.89
CA MET A 1 -7.19 7.12 -6.55
C MET A 1 -6.82 5.86 -5.80
N ILE A 2 -7.58 5.46 -4.79
CA ILE A 2 -7.28 4.23 -4.01
C ILE A 2 -7.27 3.00 -4.91
N GLU A 3 -8.20 2.86 -5.83
CA GLU A 3 -8.22 1.75 -6.79
C GLU A 3 -7.00 1.77 -7.71
N ALA A 4 -6.50 2.95 -8.06
CA ALA A 4 -5.27 3.07 -8.86
C ALA A 4 -4.03 2.65 -8.07
N VAL A 5 -3.96 2.98 -6.78
CA VAL A 5 -2.89 2.51 -5.88
C VAL A 5 -2.96 0.98 -5.73
N LYS A 6 -4.15 0.44 -5.52
CA LYS A 6 -4.37 -1.01 -5.46
C LYS A 6 -3.90 -1.70 -6.73
N ALA A 7 -4.25 -1.16 -7.90
CA ALA A 7 -3.83 -1.70 -9.19
C ALA A 7 -2.30 -1.65 -9.37
N LEU A 8 -1.66 -0.56 -8.91
CA LEU A 8 -0.21 -0.42 -8.95
C LEU A 8 0.48 -1.51 -8.11
N VAL A 9 0.00 -1.73 -6.89
CA VAL A 9 0.54 -2.77 -6.00
C VAL A 9 0.29 -4.16 -6.58
N ALA A 10 -0.90 -4.42 -7.11
CA ALA A 10 -1.24 -5.71 -7.71
C ALA A 10 -0.36 -6.03 -8.92
N ALA A 11 -0.05 -5.04 -9.76
CA ALA A 11 0.85 -5.21 -10.90
C ALA A 11 2.30 -5.47 -10.45
N ALA A 12 2.72 -4.85 -9.35
CA ALA A 12 4.06 -5.08 -8.78
C ALA A 12 4.21 -6.46 -8.15
N LEU A 13 3.13 -7.02 -7.63
CA LEU A 13 3.11 -8.30 -6.89
C LEU A 13 2.12 -9.29 -7.53
N PRO A 14 2.43 -9.82 -8.73
CA PRO A 14 1.46 -10.65 -9.46
C PRO A 14 1.11 -11.97 -8.77
N ASN A 15 1.95 -12.45 -7.85
CA ASN A 15 1.72 -13.70 -7.12
C ASN A 15 1.01 -13.49 -5.77
N ALA A 16 0.82 -12.26 -5.33
CA ALA A 16 0.14 -11.93 -4.09
C ALA A 16 -1.34 -11.59 -4.36
N GLU A 17 -2.17 -11.77 -3.34
CA GLU A 17 -3.51 -11.17 -3.36
C GLU A 17 -3.44 -9.75 -2.85
N VAL A 18 -4.09 -8.83 -3.55
CA VAL A 18 -4.19 -7.43 -3.14
C VAL A 18 -5.67 -7.10 -2.95
N LYS A 19 -6.03 -6.72 -1.74
CA LYS A 19 -7.41 -6.43 -1.34
C LYS A 19 -7.53 -5.00 -0.83
N ARG A 20 -8.72 -4.43 -0.94
CA ARG A 20 -9.02 -3.12 -0.38
C ARG A 20 -9.92 -3.26 0.84
N ASN A 21 -9.51 -2.66 1.98
CA ASN A 21 -10.28 -2.64 3.23
C ASN A 21 -10.76 -4.01 3.71
N LEU A 22 -9.94 -5.05 3.54
CA LEU A 22 -10.27 -6.36 4.07
C LEU A 22 -10.21 -6.34 5.60
N ASP A 23 -11.28 -6.72 6.27
CA ASP A 23 -11.37 -6.59 7.74
C ASP A 23 -10.39 -7.51 8.45
N LYS A 24 -10.55 -8.80 8.30
CA LYS A 24 -9.68 -9.79 8.92
C LYS A 24 -9.45 -10.95 7.96
N PRO A 25 -8.21 -11.21 7.56
CA PRO A 25 -7.97 -12.33 6.67
C PRO A 25 -8.18 -13.65 7.40
N GLU A 26 -9.10 -14.47 6.91
CA GLU A 26 -9.28 -15.84 7.39
C GLU A 26 -8.17 -16.75 6.90
N ARG A 27 -7.60 -16.40 5.75
CA ARG A 27 -6.56 -17.16 5.09
C ARG A 27 -5.63 -16.23 4.32
N ILE A 28 -4.32 -16.49 4.43
CA ILE A 28 -3.31 -15.78 3.66
C ILE A 28 -2.79 -16.69 2.55
N PRO A 29 -2.87 -16.25 1.28
CA PRO A 29 -2.38 -17.03 0.15
C PRO A 29 -0.87 -17.29 0.23
N PRO A 30 -0.39 -18.40 -0.38
CA PRO A 30 1.06 -18.70 -0.39
C PRO A 30 1.93 -17.59 -0.99
N GLY A 31 1.41 -16.85 -1.96
CA GLY A 31 2.11 -15.72 -2.59
C GLY A 31 2.12 -14.43 -1.78
N GLY A 32 1.48 -14.43 -0.61
CA GLY A 32 1.36 -13.26 0.25
C GLY A 32 0.07 -12.49 0.06
N LEU A 33 -0.16 -11.52 0.95
CA LEU A 33 -1.37 -10.69 0.95
C LEU A 33 -0.98 -9.24 1.18
N VAL A 34 -1.60 -8.33 0.45
CA VAL A 34 -1.53 -6.90 0.72
C VAL A 34 -2.93 -6.36 0.89
N ILE A 35 -3.18 -5.67 2.01
CA ILE A 35 -4.42 -4.97 2.25
C ILE A 35 -4.15 -3.48 2.09
N VAL A 36 -4.81 -2.86 1.12
CA VAL A 36 -4.76 -1.42 0.88
C VAL A 36 -5.92 -0.79 1.64
N ARG A 37 -5.62 0.06 2.60
CA ARG A 37 -6.64 0.79 3.38
C ARG A 37 -6.91 2.13 2.72
N ASP A 38 -8.14 2.63 2.85
CA ASP A 38 -8.50 3.94 2.29
C ASP A 38 -7.73 5.07 2.99
N GLY A 39 -7.46 4.92 4.28
CA GLY A 39 -6.80 5.95 5.07
C GLY A 39 -7.65 7.19 5.22
N ASP A 40 -6.99 8.29 5.55
CA ASP A 40 -7.63 9.58 5.77
C ASP A 40 -6.83 10.65 5.00
N PRO A 41 -7.47 11.45 4.13
CA PRO A 41 -6.77 12.53 3.44
C PRO A 41 -6.33 13.66 4.38
N GLY A 42 -6.88 13.73 5.61
CA GLY A 42 -6.54 14.75 6.58
C GLY A 42 -7.08 16.13 6.21
N GLU A 43 -6.57 17.16 6.89
CA GLU A 43 -6.93 18.54 6.62
C GLU A 43 -6.20 19.06 5.38
N PRO A 44 -6.92 19.65 4.42
CA PRO A 44 -6.26 20.20 3.24
C PRO A 44 -5.62 21.56 3.52
N ASP A 45 -4.58 21.87 2.75
CA ASP A 45 -4.20 23.28 2.53
C ASP A 45 -5.10 23.87 1.46
N VAL A 46 -5.70 25.01 1.74
CA VAL A 46 -6.70 25.63 0.85
C VAL A 46 -6.09 26.86 0.16
N LEU A 47 -6.11 26.84 -1.16
CA LEU A 47 -5.73 27.96 -2.01
C LEU A 47 -7.03 28.61 -2.54
N LEU A 48 -7.10 29.94 -2.53
CA LEU A 48 -8.35 30.66 -2.82
C LEU A 48 -8.45 31.23 -4.25
N SER A 49 -7.36 31.24 -5.02
CA SER A 49 -7.36 31.84 -6.36
C SER A 49 -6.53 31.02 -7.35
N PRO A 50 -7.12 30.04 -8.02
CA PRO A 50 -8.47 29.50 -7.89
C PRO A 50 -8.64 28.66 -6.62
N LEU A 51 -9.88 28.42 -6.22
CA LEU A 51 -10.17 27.57 -5.05
C LEU A 51 -9.65 26.15 -5.30
N THR A 52 -8.69 25.72 -4.50
CA THR A 52 -8.02 24.43 -4.64
C THR A 52 -7.76 23.85 -3.26
N TYR A 53 -8.02 22.58 -3.11
CA TYR A 53 -7.73 21.83 -1.89
C TYR A 53 -6.52 20.94 -2.14
N VAL A 54 -5.47 21.09 -1.34
CA VAL A 54 -4.23 20.31 -1.45
C VAL A 54 -4.16 19.32 -0.30
N TYR A 55 -4.06 18.03 -0.62
CA TYR A 55 -4.04 16.95 0.35
C TYR A 55 -2.72 16.19 0.32
N GLU A 56 -2.30 15.71 1.49
CA GLU A 56 -1.35 14.60 1.65
C GLU A 56 -2.12 13.41 2.22
N HIS A 57 -2.51 12.50 1.35
CA HIS A 57 -3.34 11.36 1.72
C HIS A 57 -2.46 10.16 2.04
N ARG A 58 -2.43 9.77 3.30
CA ARG A 58 -1.72 8.59 3.75
C ARG A 58 -2.60 7.36 3.56
N ILE A 59 -2.12 6.44 2.73
CA ILE A 59 -2.82 5.20 2.37
C ILE A 59 -2.09 4.03 3.05
N PRO A 60 -2.60 3.52 4.18
CA PRO A 60 -1.94 2.43 4.89
C PRO A 60 -1.94 1.14 4.07
N LEU A 61 -0.83 0.41 4.14
CA LEU A 61 -0.68 -0.93 3.58
C LEU A 61 -0.39 -1.92 4.69
N GLU A 62 -1.10 -3.02 4.72
CA GLU A 62 -0.82 -4.15 5.58
C GLU A 62 -0.34 -5.30 4.69
N ILE A 63 0.88 -5.79 4.93
CA ILE A 63 1.56 -6.73 4.05
C ILE A 63 1.89 -7.99 4.85
N ALA A 64 1.49 -9.15 4.35
CA ALA A 64 1.78 -10.43 4.98
C ALA A 64 2.55 -11.32 4.00
N ALA A 65 3.64 -11.93 4.49
CA ALA A 65 4.47 -12.83 3.72
C ALA A 65 4.71 -14.14 4.46
N PHE A 66 4.81 -15.23 3.70
CA PHE A 66 5.18 -16.55 4.21
C PHE A 66 6.47 -17.03 3.57
N PRO A 67 7.20 -17.94 4.24
CA PRO A 67 8.39 -18.55 3.64
C PRO A 67 7.98 -19.42 2.45
N SER A 68 8.87 -19.49 1.47
CA SER A 68 8.77 -20.42 0.34
C SER A 68 9.93 -21.43 0.43
N SER A 69 10.01 -22.31 -0.56
CA SER A 69 11.13 -23.28 -0.66
C SER A 69 12.48 -22.59 -0.88
N THR A 70 12.49 -21.34 -1.36
CA THR A 70 13.72 -20.61 -1.73
C THR A 70 13.98 -19.37 -0.87
N LEU A 71 12.96 -18.85 -0.19
CA LEU A 71 13.04 -17.61 0.60
C LEU A 71 12.53 -17.83 2.02
N SER A 72 13.22 -17.26 3.00
CA SER A 72 12.69 -17.13 4.35
C SER A 72 11.52 -16.13 4.35
N ARG A 73 10.72 -16.12 5.43
CA ARG A 73 9.62 -15.14 5.56
C ARG A 73 10.12 -13.70 5.54
N GLU A 74 11.28 -13.43 6.11
CA GLU A 74 11.92 -12.11 6.11
C GLU A 74 12.34 -11.71 4.70
N GLU A 75 12.97 -12.61 3.97
CA GLU A 75 13.38 -12.38 2.58
C GLU A 75 12.16 -12.20 1.65
N ALA A 76 11.10 -12.97 1.89
CA ALA A 76 9.85 -12.84 1.12
C ALA A 76 9.21 -11.48 1.36
N LEU A 77 9.15 -11.01 2.61
CA LEU A 77 8.62 -9.69 2.94
C LEU A 77 9.47 -8.57 2.34
N ASP A 78 10.80 -8.69 2.45
CA ASP A 78 11.73 -7.70 1.88
C ASP A 78 11.56 -7.60 0.36
N ALA A 79 11.36 -8.72 -0.32
CA ALA A 79 11.10 -8.74 -1.75
C ALA A 79 9.80 -8.02 -2.11
N MET A 80 8.73 -8.25 -1.35
CA MET A 80 7.45 -7.56 -1.56
C MET A 80 7.59 -6.05 -1.36
N LEU A 81 8.25 -5.61 -0.29
CA LEU A 81 8.47 -4.20 0.00
C LEU A 81 9.32 -3.53 -1.08
N THR A 82 10.36 -4.21 -1.56
CA THR A 82 11.23 -3.71 -2.63
C THR A 82 10.45 -3.50 -3.92
N GLU A 83 9.61 -4.46 -4.30
CA GLU A 83 8.79 -4.35 -5.51
C GLU A 83 7.75 -3.22 -5.41
N ILE A 84 7.13 -3.05 -4.26
CA ILE A 84 6.19 -1.93 -4.02
C ILE A 84 6.93 -0.60 -4.14
N GLY A 85 8.09 -0.48 -3.50
CA GLY A 85 8.90 0.74 -3.56
C GLY A 85 9.34 1.08 -4.99
N ALA A 86 9.76 0.09 -5.75
CA ALA A 86 10.14 0.27 -7.16
C ALA A 86 8.95 0.72 -8.02
N ALA A 87 7.77 0.13 -7.79
CA ALA A 87 6.56 0.50 -8.51
C ALA A 87 6.15 1.95 -8.23
N VAL A 88 6.22 2.38 -6.97
CA VAL A 88 5.94 3.78 -6.60
C VAL A 88 6.96 4.72 -7.25
N ALA A 89 8.24 4.38 -7.20
CA ALA A 89 9.29 5.19 -7.81
C ALA A 89 9.10 5.34 -9.33
N ALA A 90 8.55 4.32 -9.99
CA ALA A 90 8.28 4.35 -11.44
C ALA A 90 6.98 5.07 -11.80
N ALA A 91 6.10 5.33 -10.83
CA ALA A 91 4.76 5.88 -11.08
C ALA A 91 4.44 7.05 -10.12
N ARG A 92 5.37 7.98 -9.96
CA ARG A 92 5.26 9.09 -9.00
C ARG A 92 4.02 9.95 -9.15
N THR A 93 3.45 10.05 -10.34
CA THR A 93 2.23 10.84 -10.58
C THR A 93 0.98 9.98 -10.72
N LEU A 94 1.12 8.65 -10.64
CA LEU A 94 0.02 7.69 -10.77
C LEU A 94 -0.82 7.96 -12.02
N GLY A 95 -0.16 8.17 -13.16
CA GLY A 95 -0.82 8.50 -14.42
C GLY A 95 -1.50 9.87 -14.44
N GLY A 96 -1.06 10.79 -13.61
CA GLY A 96 -1.63 12.13 -13.49
C GLY A 96 -2.67 12.29 -12.40
N LEU A 97 -2.97 11.24 -11.63
CA LEU A 97 -3.95 11.30 -10.53
C LEU A 97 -3.43 12.02 -9.29
N CYS A 98 -2.12 12.12 -9.13
CA CYS A 98 -1.51 12.86 -8.03
C CYS A 98 -0.29 13.62 -8.52
N GLU A 99 0.18 14.55 -7.71
CA GLU A 99 1.38 15.34 -8.01
C GLU A 99 2.64 14.57 -7.65
N PHE A 100 2.58 13.83 -6.53
CA PHE A 100 3.71 13.04 -6.06
C PHE A 100 3.23 11.88 -5.20
N LEU A 101 3.78 10.71 -5.48
CA LEU A 101 3.54 9.48 -4.73
C LEU A 101 4.83 9.08 -4.02
N ASP A 102 4.76 8.83 -2.71
CA ASP A 102 5.91 8.42 -1.91
C ASP A 102 5.53 7.27 -0.98
N VAL A 103 6.51 6.70 -0.31
CA VAL A 103 6.31 5.61 0.64
C VAL A 103 6.88 5.99 2.00
N GLU A 104 6.24 5.50 3.06
CA GLU A 104 6.79 5.56 4.40
C GLU A 104 7.55 4.27 4.72
N ALA A 105 8.58 4.37 5.55
CA ALA A 105 9.33 3.21 6.00
C ALA A 105 8.43 2.23 6.76
N PRO A 106 8.56 0.92 6.51
CA PRO A 106 7.71 -0.06 7.15
C PRO A 106 8.12 -0.34 8.61
N THR A 107 7.14 -0.78 9.39
CA THR A 107 7.39 -1.48 10.66
C THR A 107 6.95 -2.93 10.49
N SER A 108 7.69 -3.87 11.04
CA SER A 108 7.39 -5.30 10.84
C SER A 108 7.35 -6.06 12.16
N ASP A 109 6.58 -7.16 12.17
CA ASP A 109 6.43 -8.05 13.30
C ASP A 109 6.12 -9.47 12.81
N ASP A 110 6.20 -10.43 13.72
CA ASP A 110 5.85 -11.81 13.43
C ASP A 110 4.34 -11.97 13.29
N LEU A 111 3.94 -12.76 12.31
CA LEU A 111 2.55 -13.12 12.08
C LEU A 111 2.35 -14.58 12.48
N GLU A 112 1.52 -14.80 13.49
CA GLU A 112 1.12 -16.13 13.94
C GLU A 112 -0.35 -16.37 13.61
N ILE A 113 -0.59 -17.41 12.80
CA ILE A 113 -1.94 -17.89 12.51
C ILE A 113 -2.01 -19.34 12.96
N ALA A 114 -3.00 -19.69 13.79
CA ALA A 114 -3.19 -21.04 14.29
C ALA A 114 -3.29 -22.06 13.13
N GLY A 115 -2.45 -23.10 13.18
CA GLY A 115 -2.44 -24.15 12.18
C GLY A 115 -1.72 -23.83 10.88
N ALA A 116 -1.06 -22.68 10.77
CA ALA A 116 -0.27 -22.28 9.62
C ALA A 116 1.20 -22.09 9.99
N ALA A 117 2.07 -22.13 8.98
CA ALA A 117 3.47 -21.73 9.15
C ALA A 117 3.54 -20.28 9.58
N SER A 118 4.49 -19.92 10.45
CA SER A 118 4.63 -18.56 10.91
C SER A 118 5.08 -17.65 9.76
N GLY A 119 4.38 -16.54 9.60
CA GLY A 119 4.66 -15.55 8.59
C GLY A 119 5.30 -14.30 9.17
N ARG A 120 5.43 -13.28 8.31
CA ARG A 120 5.90 -11.95 8.68
C ARG A 120 4.90 -10.91 8.22
N TRP A 121 4.63 -9.94 9.09
CA TRP A 121 3.69 -8.87 8.84
C TRP A 121 4.41 -7.53 8.82
N ALA A 122 4.03 -6.64 7.92
CA ALA A 122 4.53 -5.27 7.92
C ALA A 122 3.38 -4.29 7.76
N ASP A 123 3.50 -3.16 8.46
CA ASP A 123 2.69 -1.98 8.25
C ASP A 123 3.54 -0.94 7.53
N ALA A 124 3.04 -0.47 6.40
CA ALA A 124 3.68 0.57 5.61
C ALA A 124 2.60 1.56 5.16
N ALA A 125 2.97 2.56 4.41
CA ALA A 125 2.01 3.46 3.80
C ALA A 125 2.53 4.02 2.50
N ILE A 126 1.62 4.28 1.58
CA ILE A 126 1.84 5.12 0.41
C ILE A 126 1.22 6.48 0.73
N VAL A 127 1.94 7.54 0.44
CA VAL A 127 1.46 8.92 0.63
C VAL A 127 1.28 9.56 -0.73
N ALA A 128 0.06 9.99 -1.03
CA ALA A 128 -0.27 10.66 -2.28
C ALA A 128 -0.52 12.15 -2.03
N SER A 129 0.28 12.99 -2.65
CA SER A 129 0.08 14.45 -2.64
C SER A 129 -0.71 14.84 -3.88
N TYR A 130 -1.88 15.40 -3.69
CA TYR A 130 -2.73 15.79 -4.81
C TYR A 130 -3.55 17.05 -4.48
N SER A 131 -4.03 17.68 -5.53
CA SER A 131 -4.93 18.83 -5.41
C SER A 131 -6.23 18.57 -6.16
N THR A 132 -7.31 19.14 -5.66
CA THR A 132 -8.63 19.02 -6.26
C THR A 132 -9.43 20.31 -6.03
N THR A 133 -10.37 20.57 -6.92
CA THR A 133 -11.33 21.69 -6.76
C THR A 133 -12.55 21.26 -5.96
N ASN A 134 -12.72 19.96 -5.72
CA ASN A 134 -13.83 19.41 -4.95
C ASN A 134 -13.30 18.25 -4.07
N PRO A 135 -13.39 18.36 -2.72
CA PRO A 135 -12.90 17.32 -1.81
C PRO A 135 -13.55 15.94 -1.97
N LEU A 136 -14.67 15.85 -2.64
CA LEU A 136 -15.37 14.59 -2.87
C LEU A 136 -14.99 13.90 -4.19
N THR A 137 -14.11 14.49 -4.95
CA THR A 137 -13.68 13.91 -6.25
C THR A 137 -12.23 13.49 -6.29
#